data_c140fecce9f8af9e7f330256f956f0fb
#
_entry.id   c140fecce9f8af9e7f330256f956f0fb
#
_cell.length_a   1.000
_cell.length_b   1.000
_cell.length_c   1.000
_cell.angle_alpha   90.00
_cell.angle_beta   90.00
_cell.angle_gamma   90.00
#
_symmetry.space_group_name_H-M   'P 1'
#
loop_
_entity.id
_entity.type
_entity.pdbx_description
1 polymer ?
#
loop_
_entity_poly.entity_id
_entity_poly.type
_entity_poly.pdbx_seq_one_letter_code
_entity_poly.pdbx_strand_id
1 'polypeptide(L)'
;MNVREPNETVDMDHIFGTLRSELLRLTVDFGLGAEEVVVTTPLTPTEAIGNPEDRDYPIITGRETMLQAVVRDAAGQAFTDMAGEYSASVQEIANMPLTNNFRRAVFAATLNAVVRYAGLVDVSRHCKDEAPRRCAEEVGTWIAERFGFEDESLTPNNDLRILIVGFQPRLIERMAASYHVRVTDLDAANVGGEH
;
A
#
# COMPACT_ATOMS: atom_id res chain seq x y z
N MET A 1 25.13 17.21 0.30
CA MET A 1 24.16 16.13 0.12
C MET A 1 24.79 14.87 0.72
N ASN A 2 24.39 14.48 1.94
CA ASN A 2 24.96 13.29 2.59
C ASN A 2 24.33 12.05 1.92
N VAL A 3 25.11 11.35 1.15
CA VAL A 3 24.77 10.02 0.64
C VAL A 3 24.80 9.08 1.85
N ARG A 4 23.64 8.57 2.28
CA ARG A 4 23.57 7.52 3.29
C ARG A 4 24.26 6.26 2.75
N GLU A 5 25.07 5.63 3.58
CA GLU A 5 25.74 4.37 3.27
C GLU A 5 24.72 3.27 2.95
N PRO A 6 24.98 2.34 2.00
CA PRO A 6 23.97 1.38 1.50
C PRO A 6 23.71 0.18 2.43
N ASN A 7 23.93 0.28 3.73
CA ASN A 7 23.87 -0.87 4.64
C ASN A 7 23.08 -0.64 5.95
N GLU A 8 22.18 0.35 6.00
CA GLU A 8 21.20 0.38 7.08
C GLU A 8 20.08 -0.59 6.75
N THR A 9 20.07 -1.76 7.39
CA THR A 9 18.90 -2.63 7.46
C THR A 9 17.73 -1.79 7.98
N VAL A 10 16.68 -1.67 7.19
CA VAL A 10 15.47 -0.96 7.62
C VAL A 10 14.95 -1.64 8.88
N ASP A 11 15.02 -0.92 9.99
CA ASP A 11 14.51 -1.41 11.27
C ASP A 11 12.97 -1.39 11.23
N MET A 12 12.38 -2.53 10.93
CA MET A 12 10.94 -2.72 10.86
C MET A 12 10.26 -2.40 12.20
N ASP A 13 10.93 -2.62 13.32
CA ASP A 13 10.41 -2.30 14.65
C ASP A 13 10.32 -0.77 14.82
N HIS A 14 11.25 -0.03 14.25
CA HIS A 14 11.21 1.43 14.24
C HIS A 14 10.04 1.97 13.40
N ILE A 15 9.79 1.43 12.20
CA ILE A 15 8.67 1.83 11.34
C ILE A 15 7.34 1.58 12.04
N PHE A 16 7.11 0.35 12.51
CA PHE A 16 5.89 0.01 13.20
C PHE A 16 5.74 0.75 14.54
N GLY A 17 6.84 1.08 15.20
CA GLY A 17 6.84 1.94 16.39
C GLY A 17 6.31 3.35 16.09
N THR A 18 6.76 3.97 15.00
CA THR A 18 6.28 5.27 14.53
C THR A 18 4.81 5.24 14.16
N LEU A 19 4.39 4.25 13.36
CA LEU A 19 2.98 4.08 12.97
C LEU A 19 2.07 3.81 14.17
N ARG A 20 2.53 3.06 15.16
CA ARG A 20 1.83 2.82 16.41
C ARG A 20 1.62 4.10 17.21
N SER A 21 2.67 4.90 17.33
CA SER A 21 2.59 6.19 18.03
C SER A 21 1.58 7.11 17.37
N GLU A 22 1.53 7.13 16.05
CA GLU A 22 0.55 7.91 15.30
C GLU A 22 -0.88 7.37 15.48
N LEU A 23 -1.09 6.06 15.40
CA LEU A 23 -2.40 5.46 15.66
C LEU A 23 -2.89 5.79 17.07
N LEU A 24 -2.02 5.68 18.10
CA LEU A 24 -2.37 6.02 19.47
C LEU A 24 -2.70 7.50 19.62
N ARG A 25 -1.94 8.39 18.98
CA ARG A 25 -2.23 9.82 18.97
C ARG A 25 -3.62 10.12 18.39
N LEU A 26 -3.91 9.60 17.20
CA LEU A 26 -5.21 9.77 16.55
C LEU A 26 -6.34 9.14 17.37
N THR A 27 -6.09 8.01 18.00
CA THR A 27 -7.06 7.35 18.91
C THR A 27 -7.47 8.27 20.05
N VAL A 28 -6.52 9.01 20.63
CA VAL A 28 -6.79 9.98 21.70
C VAL A 28 -7.49 11.21 21.14
N ASP A 29 -6.97 11.81 20.07
CA ASP A 29 -7.46 13.06 19.47
C ASP A 29 -8.93 12.95 19.02
N PHE A 30 -9.35 11.78 18.54
CA PHE A 30 -10.70 11.53 18.03
C PHE A 30 -11.58 10.70 18.97
N GLY A 31 -11.11 10.34 20.16
CA GLY A 31 -11.88 9.58 21.14
C GLY A 31 -12.26 8.17 20.70
N LEU A 32 -11.37 7.49 19.95
CA LEU A 32 -11.64 6.20 19.33
C LEU A 32 -11.21 4.99 20.18
N GLY A 33 -10.66 5.18 21.37
CA GLY A 33 -10.03 4.11 22.14
C GLY A 33 -10.90 2.89 22.38
N ALA A 34 -12.18 3.10 22.68
CA ALA A 34 -13.15 2.04 22.92
C ALA A 34 -13.98 1.65 21.69
N GLU A 35 -13.76 2.30 20.55
CA GLU A 35 -14.47 1.97 19.32
C GLU A 35 -14.08 0.58 18.83
N GLU A 36 -15.09 -0.20 18.47
CA GLU A 36 -14.90 -1.52 17.91
C GLU A 36 -14.39 -1.42 16.48
N VAL A 37 -13.36 -2.20 16.19
CA VAL A 37 -12.85 -2.45 14.85
C VAL A 37 -13.34 -3.83 14.44
N VAL A 38 -14.03 -3.91 13.32
CA VAL A 38 -14.44 -5.18 12.73
C VAL A 38 -13.61 -5.42 11.47
N VAL A 39 -12.81 -6.49 11.49
CA VAL A 39 -12.13 -7.02 10.31
C VAL A 39 -12.95 -8.21 9.83
N THR A 40 -13.60 -8.04 8.70
CA THR A 40 -14.48 -9.05 8.12
C THR A 40 -13.70 -10.11 7.34
N THR A 41 -14.39 -11.12 6.85
CA THR A 41 -13.89 -12.05 5.85
C THR A 41 -13.13 -11.30 4.75
N PRO A 42 -11.95 -11.76 4.35
CA PRO A 42 -11.17 -11.11 3.31
C PRO A 42 -11.98 -10.89 2.04
N LEU A 43 -11.75 -9.74 1.42
CA LEU A 43 -12.41 -9.41 0.16
C LEU A 43 -12.02 -10.44 -0.91
N THR A 44 -12.99 -10.90 -1.68
CA THR A 44 -12.72 -11.63 -2.91
C THR A 44 -11.95 -10.74 -3.90
N PRO A 45 -11.20 -11.31 -4.85
CA PRO A 45 -10.52 -10.50 -5.87
C PRO A 45 -11.45 -9.50 -6.57
N THR A 46 -12.68 -9.91 -6.88
CA THR A 46 -13.68 -9.03 -7.52
C THR A 46 -14.13 -7.88 -6.60
N GLU A 47 -14.32 -8.13 -5.31
CA GLU A 47 -14.64 -7.06 -4.36
C GLU A 47 -13.47 -6.11 -4.17
N ALA A 48 -12.24 -6.64 -4.17
CA ALA A 48 -11.02 -5.86 -3.98
C ALA A 48 -10.68 -5.00 -5.20
N ILE A 49 -10.57 -5.59 -6.39
CA ILE A 49 -10.07 -4.92 -7.60
C ILE A 49 -11.06 -4.89 -8.77
N GLY A 50 -12.32 -5.28 -8.55
CA GLY A 50 -13.31 -5.34 -9.62
C GLY A 50 -13.06 -6.52 -10.57
N ASN A 51 -13.33 -6.30 -11.85
CA ASN A 51 -13.15 -7.31 -12.89
C ASN A 51 -12.27 -6.78 -14.03
N PRO A 52 -10.95 -6.57 -13.78
CA PRO A 52 -10.02 -6.10 -14.79
C PRO A 52 -9.91 -7.10 -15.96
N GLU A 53 -9.67 -6.58 -17.17
CA GLU A 53 -9.36 -7.40 -18.33
C GLU A 53 -8.04 -8.16 -18.12
N ASP A 54 -7.05 -7.48 -17.59
CA ASP A 54 -5.76 -8.09 -17.21
C ASP A 54 -5.91 -9.02 -16.02
N ARG A 55 -5.27 -10.19 -16.07
CA ARG A 55 -5.41 -11.24 -15.05
C ARG A 55 -4.12 -11.54 -14.29
N ASP A 56 -3.09 -10.74 -14.48
CA ASP A 56 -1.74 -10.89 -13.91
C ASP A 56 -1.55 -10.18 -12.55
N TYR A 57 -2.62 -9.71 -11.93
CA TYR A 57 -2.56 -9.11 -10.61
C TYR A 57 -2.32 -10.16 -9.51
N PRO A 58 -1.42 -9.89 -8.54
CA PRO A 58 -1.11 -10.83 -7.44
C PRO A 58 -2.33 -11.31 -6.65
N ILE A 59 -3.32 -10.44 -6.46
CA ILE A 59 -4.57 -10.81 -5.77
C ILE A 59 -5.43 -11.80 -6.59
N ILE A 60 -5.22 -11.91 -7.90
CA ILE A 60 -5.91 -12.89 -8.76
C ILE A 60 -5.11 -14.19 -8.85
N THR A 61 -3.79 -14.09 -9.04
CA THR A 61 -2.93 -15.21 -9.38
C THR A 61 -2.09 -15.71 -8.21
N GLY A 62 -1.88 -14.86 -7.23
CA GLY A 62 -1.01 -15.11 -6.09
C GLY A 62 -1.74 -15.58 -4.83
N ARG A 63 -1.08 -15.38 -3.70
CA ARG A 63 -1.58 -15.71 -2.36
C ARG A 63 -2.05 -14.49 -1.60
N GLU A 64 -2.00 -13.33 -2.23
CA GLU A 64 -2.40 -12.09 -1.60
C GLU A 64 -3.92 -12.02 -1.46
N THR A 65 -4.35 -11.55 -0.32
CA THR A 65 -5.73 -11.21 -0.03
C THR A 65 -5.80 -9.79 0.52
N MET A 66 -6.96 -9.19 0.49
CA MET A 66 -7.18 -7.86 1.04
C MET A 66 -8.09 -7.95 2.26
N LEU A 67 -7.56 -7.55 3.42
CA LEU A 67 -8.37 -7.35 4.63
C LEU A 67 -8.97 -5.94 4.61
N GLN A 68 -10.19 -5.84 5.12
CA GLN A 68 -10.85 -4.56 5.35
C GLN A 68 -11.22 -4.43 6.83
N ALA A 69 -10.72 -3.38 7.47
CA ALA A 69 -11.12 -2.97 8.80
C ALA A 69 -12.15 -1.83 8.70
N VAL A 70 -13.15 -1.86 9.55
CA VAL A 70 -14.15 -0.79 9.66
C VAL A 70 -14.10 -0.21 11.07
N VAL A 71 -13.95 1.12 11.14
CA VAL A 71 -14.01 1.92 12.37
C VAL A 71 -15.13 2.94 12.16
N ARG A 72 -16.23 2.80 12.89
CA ARG A 72 -17.46 3.59 12.66
C ARG A 72 -17.93 3.44 11.21
N ASP A 73 -17.88 4.53 10.43
CA ASP A 73 -18.29 4.61 9.01
C ASP A 73 -17.09 4.60 8.04
N ALA A 74 -15.87 4.56 8.56
CA ALA A 74 -14.66 4.57 7.76
C ALA A 74 -14.10 3.17 7.56
N ALA A 75 -13.78 2.82 6.31
CA ALA A 75 -13.11 1.59 5.95
C ALA A 75 -11.65 1.84 5.59
N GLY A 76 -10.76 0.97 6.06
CA GLY A 76 -9.35 0.92 5.68
C GLY A 76 -8.96 -0.48 5.24
N GLN A 77 -8.02 -0.59 4.32
CA GLN A 77 -7.64 -1.86 3.71
C GLN A 77 -6.13 -2.10 3.82
N ALA A 78 -5.74 -3.37 3.82
CA ALA A 78 -4.35 -3.80 3.77
C ALA A 78 -4.24 -5.16 3.09
N PHE A 79 -3.18 -5.35 2.30
CA PHE A 79 -2.84 -6.65 1.73
C PHE A 79 -2.14 -7.56 2.75
N THR A 80 -2.37 -8.87 2.60
CA THR A 80 -1.72 -9.90 3.40
C THR A 80 -1.77 -11.25 2.68
N ASP A 81 -0.83 -12.13 3.02
CA ASP A 81 -0.86 -13.55 2.67
C ASP A 81 -1.52 -14.42 3.77
N MET A 82 -1.92 -13.78 4.89
CA MET A 82 -2.55 -14.44 6.04
C MET A 82 -3.93 -13.80 6.29
N ALA A 83 -4.95 -14.44 5.77
CA ALA A 83 -6.34 -13.98 5.91
C ALA A 83 -6.97 -14.43 7.24
N GLY A 84 -7.97 -13.70 7.70
CA GLY A 84 -8.77 -14.04 8.87
C GLY A 84 -9.72 -12.93 9.27
N GLU A 85 -10.63 -13.25 10.17
CA GLU A 85 -11.54 -12.31 10.82
C GLU A 85 -10.96 -11.89 12.16
N TYR A 86 -11.26 -10.66 12.58
CA TYR A 86 -10.80 -10.14 13.86
C TYR A 86 -11.74 -9.03 14.34
N SER A 87 -11.95 -8.97 15.64
CA SER A 87 -12.66 -7.86 16.29
C SER A 87 -11.97 -7.52 17.61
N ALA A 88 -11.71 -6.25 17.80
CA ALA A 88 -11.18 -5.69 19.05
C ALA A 88 -11.36 -4.17 19.04
N SER A 89 -11.11 -3.49 20.15
CA SER A 89 -11.08 -2.04 20.17
C SER A 89 -9.86 -1.48 19.42
N VAL A 90 -9.96 -0.24 18.95
CA VAL A 90 -8.82 0.48 18.35
C VAL A 90 -7.61 0.47 19.28
N GLN A 91 -7.84 0.67 20.59
CA GLN A 91 -6.80 0.67 21.62
C GLN A 91 -6.09 -0.69 21.73
N GLU A 92 -6.84 -1.80 21.69
CA GLU A 92 -6.26 -3.14 21.75
C GLU A 92 -5.45 -3.44 20.49
N ILE A 93 -5.94 -3.06 19.30
CA ILE A 93 -5.21 -3.22 18.04
C ILE A 93 -3.94 -2.37 18.05
N ALA A 94 -4.00 -1.13 18.51
CA ALA A 94 -2.82 -0.27 18.61
C ALA A 94 -1.72 -0.87 19.49
N ASN A 95 -2.09 -1.63 20.53
CA ASN A 95 -1.14 -2.23 21.48
C ASN A 95 -0.79 -3.68 21.17
N MET A 96 -1.43 -4.31 20.17
CA MET A 96 -1.17 -5.72 19.90
C MET A 96 0.26 -5.98 19.43
N PRO A 97 0.84 -7.16 19.75
CA PRO A 97 2.12 -7.59 19.18
C PRO A 97 1.96 -7.89 17.68
N LEU A 98 2.81 -7.29 16.83
CA LEU A 98 2.77 -7.43 15.37
C LEU A 98 3.64 -8.61 14.89
N THR A 99 3.41 -9.79 15.44
CA THR A 99 4.27 -10.97 15.30
C THR A 99 4.13 -11.73 13.99
N ASN A 100 3.07 -11.49 13.22
CA ASN A 100 2.82 -12.14 11.94
C ASN A 100 2.12 -11.20 10.94
N ASN A 101 2.02 -11.63 9.68
CA ASN A 101 1.46 -10.82 8.62
C ASN A 101 -0.03 -10.51 8.83
N PHE A 102 -0.80 -11.44 9.41
CA PHE A 102 -2.20 -11.17 9.76
C PHE A 102 -2.34 -9.98 10.73
N ARG A 103 -1.59 -10.00 11.84
CA ARG A 103 -1.63 -8.91 12.83
C ARG A 103 -1.15 -7.58 12.27
N ARG A 104 -0.11 -7.61 11.42
CA ARG A 104 0.37 -6.42 10.72
C ARG A 104 -0.68 -5.85 9.78
N ALA A 105 -1.39 -6.72 9.05
CA ALA A 105 -2.47 -6.31 8.15
C ALA A 105 -3.69 -5.75 8.92
N VAL A 106 -4.10 -6.38 10.02
CA VAL A 106 -5.16 -5.85 10.89
C VAL A 106 -4.79 -4.46 11.40
N PHE A 107 -3.55 -4.31 11.89
CA PHE A 107 -3.04 -3.01 12.36
C PHE A 107 -3.03 -1.97 11.23
N ALA A 108 -2.50 -2.30 10.06
CA ALA A 108 -2.41 -1.38 8.92
C ALA A 108 -3.80 -0.99 8.39
N ALA A 109 -4.71 -1.95 8.25
CA ALA A 109 -6.08 -1.68 7.84
C ALA A 109 -6.81 -0.78 8.85
N THR A 110 -6.61 -1.00 10.15
CA THR A 110 -7.17 -0.16 11.21
C THR A 110 -6.60 1.25 11.16
N LEU A 111 -5.28 1.40 11.01
CA LEU A 111 -4.65 2.71 10.87
C LEU A 111 -5.22 3.46 9.66
N ASN A 112 -5.37 2.79 8.50
CA ASN A 112 -5.95 3.39 7.30
C ASN A 112 -7.41 3.82 7.53
N ALA A 113 -8.20 3.03 8.26
CA ALA A 113 -9.57 3.41 8.62
C ALA A 113 -9.61 4.64 9.54
N VAL A 114 -8.75 4.68 10.57
CA VAL A 114 -8.66 5.81 11.51
C VAL A 114 -8.19 7.08 10.81
N VAL A 115 -7.17 7.01 9.94
CA VAL A 115 -6.67 8.15 9.16
C VAL A 115 -7.77 8.71 8.25
N ARG A 116 -8.56 7.83 7.63
CA ARG A 116 -9.71 8.23 6.81
C ARG A 116 -10.82 8.85 7.65
N TYR A 117 -11.18 8.25 8.78
CA TYR A 117 -12.15 8.80 9.73
C TYR A 117 -11.74 10.20 10.21
N ALA A 118 -10.47 10.40 10.49
CA ALA A 118 -9.90 11.68 10.92
C ALA A 118 -9.88 12.76 9.81
N GLY A 119 -10.25 12.42 8.57
CA GLY A 119 -10.23 13.34 7.44
C GLY A 119 -8.82 13.76 7.00
N LEU A 120 -7.79 13.01 7.40
CA LEU A 120 -6.39 13.27 7.02
C LEU A 120 -6.09 12.79 5.60
N VAL A 121 -6.94 11.95 5.04
CA VAL A 121 -6.91 11.48 3.66
C VAL A 121 -8.29 11.68 3.05
N ASP A 122 -8.41 12.60 2.13
CA ASP A 122 -9.64 12.91 1.40
C ASP A 122 -9.71 12.20 0.04
N VAL A 123 -8.55 11.88 -0.54
CA VAL A 123 -8.45 11.21 -1.83
C VAL A 123 -7.63 9.92 -1.70
N SER A 124 -8.30 8.81 -1.39
CA SER A 124 -7.72 7.49 -1.60
C SER A 124 -8.41 6.85 -2.80
N ARG A 125 -7.65 6.57 -3.87
CA ARG A 125 -8.17 5.83 -5.02
C ARG A 125 -7.85 4.36 -4.86
N HIS A 126 -8.89 3.55 -4.86
CA HIS A 126 -8.74 2.12 -5.07
C HIS A 126 -9.00 1.86 -6.55
N CYS A 127 -7.95 1.45 -7.25
CA CYS A 127 -8.03 1.18 -8.68
C CYS A 127 -8.78 -0.14 -8.91
N LYS A 128 -9.96 -0.08 -9.52
CA LYS A 128 -10.77 -1.24 -9.91
C LYS A 128 -10.96 -1.28 -11.41
N ASP A 129 -11.27 -2.47 -11.92
CA ASP A 129 -11.52 -2.71 -13.34
C ASP A 129 -10.35 -2.19 -14.20
N GLU A 130 -10.58 -1.26 -15.10
CA GLU A 130 -9.56 -0.68 -15.97
C GLU A 130 -8.84 0.55 -15.36
N ALA A 131 -9.21 0.95 -14.16
CA ALA A 131 -8.58 2.09 -13.50
C ALA A 131 -7.06 1.94 -13.24
N PRO A 132 -6.47 0.75 -13.03
CA PRO A 132 -5.02 0.61 -12.83
C PRO A 132 -4.19 1.18 -13.98
N ARG A 133 -4.61 1.00 -15.24
CA ARG A 133 -3.92 1.58 -16.41
C ARG A 133 -3.93 3.10 -16.37
N ARG A 134 -5.10 3.69 -16.17
CA ARG A 134 -5.23 5.15 -16.07
C ARG A 134 -4.47 5.70 -14.86
N CYS A 135 -4.50 5.02 -13.72
CA CYS A 135 -3.74 5.42 -12.54
C CYS A 135 -2.22 5.41 -12.83
N ALA A 136 -1.73 4.40 -13.53
CA ALA A 136 -0.32 4.34 -13.93
C ALA A 136 0.09 5.50 -14.85
N GLU A 137 -0.77 5.91 -15.80
CA GLU A 137 -0.55 7.09 -16.64
C GLU A 137 -0.53 8.38 -15.81
N GLU A 138 -1.50 8.56 -14.92
CA GLU A 138 -1.57 9.73 -14.03
C GLU A 138 -0.31 9.84 -13.14
N VAL A 139 0.19 8.71 -12.61
CA VAL A 139 1.45 8.68 -11.83
C VAL A 139 2.64 9.02 -12.71
N GLY A 140 2.69 8.51 -13.93
CA GLY A 140 3.75 8.84 -14.90
C GLY A 140 3.80 10.33 -15.22
N THR A 141 2.66 10.93 -15.50
CA THR A 141 2.53 12.37 -15.72
C THR A 141 2.98 13.18 -14.50
N TRP A 142 2.52 12.79 -13.30
CA TRP A 142 2.93 13.45 -12.07
C TRP A 142 4.45 13.38 -11.83
N ILE A 143 5.09 12.24 -12.12
CA ILE A 143 6.55 12.10 -12.03
C ILE A 143 7.24 13.02 -13.02
N ALA A 144 6.80 13.06 -14.28
CA ALA A 144 7.36 13.92 -15.31
C ALA A 144 7.30 15.40 -14.89
N GLU A 145 6.14 15.87 -14.45
CA GLU A 145 5.94 17.23 -13.96
C GLU A 145 6.82 17.55 -12.74
N ARG A 146 6.86 16.62 -11.78
CA ARG A 146 7.57 16.82 -10.49
C ARG A 146 9.08 16.92 -10.66
N PHE A 147 9.64 16.21 -11.65
CA PHE A 147 11.08 16.18 -11.92
C PHE A 147 11.48 17.00 -13.16
N GLY A 148 10.55 17.75 -13.75
CA GLY A 148 10.81 18.71 -14.82
C GLY A 148 11.16 18.06 -16.16
N PHE A 149 10.58 16.90 -16.45
CA PHE A 149 10.74 16.27 -17.76
C PHE A 149 9.71 16.84 -18.73
N GLU A 150 10.14 17.81 -19.53
CA GLU A 150 9.24 18.58 -20.43
C GLU A 150 8.79 17.81 -21.68
N ASP A 151 9.30 16.60 -21.93
CA ASP A 151 9.01 15.89 -23.17
C ASP A 151 8.61 14.43 -22.90
N GLU A 152 7.40 14.09 -23.32
CA GLU A 152 6.92 12.70 -23.45
C GLU A 152 7.64 11.95 -24.59
N SER A 153 8.82 12.41 -25.02
CA SER A 153 9.61 11.66 -25.97
C SER A 153 9.91 10.29 -25.34
N LEU A 154 9.52 9.25 -26.06
CA LEU A 154 9.65 7.83 -25.71
C LEU A 154 11.13 7.36 -25.57
N THR A 155 12.05 8.28 -25.38
CA THR A 155 13.43 7.95 -25.02
C THR A 155 13.52 7.86 -23.50
N PRO A 156 13.88 6.69 -22.95
CA PRO A 156 14.04 6.52 -21.52
C PRO A 156 14.92 7.63 -20.95
N ASN A 157 14.42 8.38 -19.98
CA ASN A 157 15.28 9.29 -19.23
C ASN A 157 16.21 8.45 -18.37
N ASN A 158 17.42 8.28 -18.88
CA ASN A 158 18.43 7.38 -18.28
C ASN A 158 18.92 7.84 -16.91
N ASP A 159 18.49 9.00 -16.41
CA ASP A 159 18.97 9.55 -15.14
C ASP A 159 18.04 9.27 -13.96
N LEU A 160 16.74 9.05 -14.20
CA LEU A 160 15.79 8.74 -13.13
C LEU A 160 15.69 7.24 -12.90
N ARG A 161 15.97 6.86 -11.65
CA ARG A 161 15.88 5.49 -11.18
C ARG A 161 14.70 5.37 -10.21
N ILE A 162 13.80 4.43 -10.50
CA ILE A 162 12.59 4.20 -9.72
C ILE A 162 12.65 2.82 -9.07
N LEU A 163 12.46 2.78 -7.76
CA LEU A 163 12.24 1.53 -7.03
C LEU A 163 10.74 1.37 -6.75
N ILE A 164 10.16 0.28 -7.24
CA ILE A 164 8.78 -0.10 -6.94
C ILE A 164 8.82 -1.25 -5.93
N VAL A 165 8.13 -1.07 -4.81
CA VAL A 165 7.97 -2.09 -3.77
C VAL A 165 6.58 -2.72 -3.92
N GLY A 166 6.56 -4.03 -4.14
CA GLY A 166 5.34 -4.78 -4.49
C GLY A 166 5.09 -4.84 -5.99
N PHE A 167 4.51 -5.95 -6.44
CA PHE A 167 4.25 -6.18 -7.86
C PHE A 167 2.96 -5.48 -8.29
N GLN A 168 3.09 -4.39 -9.01
CA GLN A 168 2.00 -3.61 -9.60
C GLN A 168 2.18 -3.54 -11.13
N PRO A 169 1.66 -4.52 -11.88
CA PRO A 169 2.04 -4.74 -13.28
C PRO A 169 1.83 -3.51 -14.16
N ARG A 170 0.70 -2.83 -14.06
CA ARG A 170 0.42 -1.64 -14.92
C ARG A 170 1.34 -0.46 -14.60
N LEU A 171 1.65 -0.24 -13.32
CA LEU A 171 2.60 0.79 -12.91
C LEU A 171 4.02 0.45 -13.38
N ILE A 172 4.43 -0.81 -13.22
CA ILE A 172 5.75 -1.28 -13.68
C ILE A 172 5.90 -1.08 -15.19
N GLU A 173 4.91 -1.52 -15.98
CA GLU A 173 4.90 -1.34 -17.44
C GLU A 173 5.05 0.12 -17.85
N ARG A 174 4.24 1.00 -17.23
CA ARG A 174 4.26 2.43 -17.55
C ARG A 174 5.58 3.08 -17.17
N MET A 175 6.11 2.78 -15.98
CA MET A 175 7.37 3.36 -15.52
C MET A 175 8.57 2.83 -16.34
N ALA A 176 8.61 1.53 -16.62
CA ALA A 176 9.69 0.92 -17.40
C ALA A 176 9.77 1.40 -18.86
N ALA A 177 8.66 1.92 -19.40
CA ALA A 177 8.66 2.52 -20.72
C ALA A 177 9.46 3.85 -20.79
N SER A 178 9.65 4.53 -19.65
CA SER A 178 10.26 5.88 -19.63
C SER A 178 11.45 6.01 -18.69
N TYR A 179 11.63 5.08 -17.73
CA TYR A 179 12.61 5.20 -16.66
C TYR A 179 13.33 3.87 -16.38
N HIS A 180 14.46 3.95 -15.67
CA HIS A 180 15.08 2.76 -15.09
C HIS A 180 14.27 2.31 -13.87
N VAL A 181 13.69 1.13 -13.95
CA VAL A 181 12.83 0.58 -12.89
C VAL A 181 13.43 -0.66 -12.29
N ARG A 182 13.48 -0.70 -10.97
CA ARG A 182 13.69 -1.92 -10.21
C ARG A 182 12.45 -2.25 -9.39
N VAL A 183 12.09 -3.53 -9.41
CA VAL A 183 10.97 -4.07 -8.61
C VAL A 183 11.54 -4.94 -7.51
N THR A 184 11.04 -4.76 -6.30
CA THR A 184 11.25 -5.69 -5.18
C THR A 184 9.91 -6.16 -4.65
N ASP A 185 9.80 -7.45 -4.37
CA ASP A 185 8.57 -8.12 -3.94
C ASP A 185 8.91 -9.26 -2.98
N LEU A 186 7.93 -9.72 -2.20
CA LEU A 186 8.08 -10.91 -1.36
C LEU A 186 8.14 -12.19 -2.20
N ASP A 187 7.47 -12.22 -3.34
CA ASP A 187 7.62 -13.29 -4.32
C ASP A 187 8.83 -13.02 -5.22
N ALA A 188 9.85 -13.85 -5.10
CA ALA A 188 11.07 -13.73 -5.89
C ALA A 188 10.85 -13.77 -7.41
N ALA A 189 9.74 -14.35 -7.87
CA ALA A 189 9.37 -14.37 -9.29
C ALA A 189 9.01 -12.98 -9.83
N ASN A 190 8.61 -12.06 -8.94
CA ASN A 190 8.23 -10.69 -9.29
C ASN A 190 9.39 -9.68 -9.16
N VAL A 191 10.55 -10.12 -8.68
CA VAL A 191 11.73 -9.27 -8.52
C VAL A 191 12.45 -9.14 -9.86
N GLY A 192 12.72 -7.91 -10.29
CA GLY A 192 13.41 -7.69 -11.56
C GLY A 192 13.77 -6.23 -11.82
N GLY A 193 14.37 -6.01 -12.99
CA GLY A 193 14.81 -4.71 -13.45
C GLY A 193 16.30 -4.44 -13.16
N GLU A 194 16.84 -3.45 -13.88
CA GLU A 194 18.22 -3.00 -13.73
C GLU A 194 18.26 -1.61 -13.07
N HIS A 195 19.33 -1.38 -12.31
CA HIS A 195 19.66 -0.04 -11.78
C HIS A 195 20.64 0.67 -12.67
#